data_9b3a29bc09818ec5dd8e832aaee9d676
#
_entry.id   9b3a29bc09818ec5dd8e832aaee9d676
#
_cell.length_a   1.000
_cell.length_b   1.000
_cell.length_c   1.000
_cell.angle_alpha   90.00
_cell.angle_beta   90.00
_cell.angle_gamma   90.00
#
_symmetry.space_group_name_H-M   'P 1'
#
loop_
_entity.id
_entity.type
_entity.pdbx_description
1 polymer ?
#
loop_
_entity_poly.entity_id
_entity_poly.type
_entity_poly.pdbx_seq_one_letter_code
_entity_poly.pdbx_strand_id
1 'polypeptide(L)'
;MAGARLRLAAWRVPGCAWPGRPPAWQSYPVTSVQPADPAAKPPPPHVRIVQLPGPVFRALADGDLAAANALSPVSLPAYFASPEWAGTWRMRSEQVEQDPASAAWVTGVIWDEQQQVAVGRAGYHGPPDPSGMVEIGYAVDPEYRRRGYARAALEALLARAAREPQVRTVRVSISPDNTASFDLASQYGFAEVGEQWDDEDGLEIIYEVDAGRYQSSRSSRPD
;
A
#
# COMPACT_ATOMS: atom_id res chain seq x y z
N MET A 1 29.52 -21.28 -37.99
CA MET A 1 28.90 -21.91 -39.19
C MET A 1 27.41 -21.76 -39.13
N ALA A 2 26.84 -21.24 -40.20
CA ALA A 2 25.47 -21.25 -40.69
C ALA A 2 24.34 -20.69 -39.76
N GLY A 3 23.96 -19.46 -40.10
CA GLY A 3 22.68 -18.84 -39.72
C GLY A 3 21.54 -19.40 -40.56
N ALA A 4 20.43 -19.65 -39.90
CA ALA A 4 19.15 -19.96 -40.55
C ALA A 4 18.28 -18.70 -40.56
N ARG A 5 18.12 -18.10 -41.74
CA ARG A 5 17.11 -17.04 -42.01
C ARG A 5 15.77 -17.72 -42.29
N LEU A 6 14.78 -17.50 -41.44
CA LEU A 6 13.40 -17.87 -41.75
C LEU A 6 12.80 -16.88 -42.74
N ARG A 7 12.42 -17.36 -43.93
CA ARG A 7 11.68 -16.64 -44.96
C ARG A 7 10.18 -16.69 -44.61
N LEU A 8 9.54 -15.53 -44.44
CA LEU A 8 8.09 -15.40 -44.39
C LEU A 8 7.51 -15.68 -45.79
N ALA A 9 6.72 -16.73 -45.91
CA ALA A 9 5.95 -17.05 -47.11
C ALA A 9 4.69 -16.19 -47.15
N ALA A 10 4.60 -15.36 -48.22
CA ALA A 10 3.40 -14.58 -48.51
C ALA A 10 2.32 -15.51 -49.10
N TRP A 11 1.19 -15.64 -48.41
CA TRP A 11 0.00 -16.26 -48.96
C TRP A 11 -0.75 -15.25 -49.84
N ARG A 12 -0.77 -15.50 -51.17
CA ARG A 12 -1.66 -14.83 -52.14
C ARG A 12 -2.97 -15.59 -52.18
N VAL A 13 -4.06 -14.91 -51.83
CA VAL A 13 -5.43 -15.40 -52.14
C VAL A 13 -5.86 -14.75 -53.43
N PRO A 14 -6.27 -15.55 -54.48
CA PRO A 14 -6.80 -14.99 -55.71
C PRO A 14 -8.27 -14.63 -55.59
N GLY A 15 -8.64 -13.44 -56.03
CA GLY A 15 -9.99 -13.14 -56.49
C GLY A 15 -10.95 -12.51 -55.49
N CYS A 16 -10.77 -11.21 -55.20
CA CYS A 16 -11.90 -10.31 -54.88
C CYS A 16 -11.52 -8.91 -55.45
N ALA A 17 -12.24 -8.50 -56.47
CA ALA A 17 -12.21 -7.16 -56.98
C ALA A 17 -12.79 -6.18 -55.96
N TRP A 18 -12.01 -5.16 -55.56
CA TRP A 18 -12.51 -4.09 -54.73
C TRP A 18 -13.22 -3.04 -55.56
N PRO A 19 -14.48 -2.69 -55.25
CA PRO A 19 -15.14 -1.54 -55.83
C PRO A 19 -14.79 -0.29 -55.05
N GLY A 20 -14.33 0.73 -55.75
CA GLY A 20 -14.42 2.13 -55.33
C GLY A 20 -13.42 2.62 -54.27
N ARG A 21 -12.66 3.66 -54.64
CA ARG A 21 -11.91 4.49 -53.68
C ARG A 21 -12.84 4.98 -52.59
N PRO A 22 -12.48 4.83 -51.28
CA PRO A 22 -13.20 5.50 -50.19
C PRO A 22 -13.03 7.01 -50.33
N PRO A 23 -14.06 7.82 -49.93
CA PRO A 23 -14.00 9.26 -49.93
C PRO A 23 -12.91 9.74 -48.98
N ALA A 24 -12.33 10.93 -49.28
CA ALA A 24 -11.30 11.59 -48.51
C ALA A 24 -11.72 11.65 -47.03
N TRP A 25 -11.09 10.81 -46.21
CA TRP A 25 -11.30 10.79 -44.76
C TRP A 25 -10.71 12.03 -44.15
N GLN A 26 -11.55 12.74 -43.44
CA GLN A 26 -11.18 13.76 -42.48
C GLN A 26 -10.04 13.23 -41.62
N SER A 27 -8.97 13.98 -41.59
CA SER A 27 -7.84 13.76 -40.69
C SER A 27 -8.35 13.81 -39.27
N TYR A 28 -8.51 12.65 -38.62
CA TYR A 28 -8.62 12.64 -37.17
C TYR A 28 -7.29 13.23 -36.63
N PRO A 29 -7.33 14.19 -35.71
CA PRO A 29 -6.12 14.64 -35.08
C PRO A 29 -5.51 13.41 -34.36
N VAL A 30 -4.39 12.96 -34.88
CA VAL A 30 -3.54 12.03 -34.15
C VAL A 30 -3.07 12.81 -32.94
N THR A 31 -3.70 12.57 -31.81
CA THR A 31 -3.21 13.09 -30.55
C THR A 31 -1.83 12.48 -30.38
N SER A 32 -0.80 13.27 -30.63
CA SER A 32 0.58 12.85 -30.42
C SER A 32 0.73 12.56 -28.92
N VAL A 33 0.76 11.27 -28.58
CA VAL A 33 1.21 10.84 -27.26
C VAL A 33 2.67 11.25 -27.20
N GLN A 34 2.95 12.33 -26.49
CA GLN A 34 4.34 12.71 -26.23
C GLN A 34 4.99 11.54 -25.48
N PRO A 35 6.18 11.11 -25.92
CA PRO A 35 6.92 10.12 -25.15
C PRO A 35 7.16 10.67 -23.77
N ALA A 36 6.90 9.85 -22.75
CA ALA A 36 7.12 10.22 -21.36
C ALA A 36 8.58 10.66 -21.20
N ASP A 37 8.78 11.78 -20.52
CA ASP A 37 10.13 12.27 -20.19
C ASP A 37 10.83 11.19 -19.34
N PRO A 38 11.94 10.60 -19.78
CA PRO A 38 12.64 9.56 -19.03
C PRO A 38 13.23 10.07 -17.71
N ALA A 39 13.28 11.39 -17.49
CA ALA A 39 13.70 12.02 -16.24
C ALA A 39 12.52 12.34 -15.30
N ALA A 40 11.28 12.17 -15.74
CA ALA A 40 10.13 12.43 -14.89
C ALA A 40 10.07 11.38 -13.78
N LYS A 41 10.05 11.85 -12.50
CA LYS A 41 9.83 10.97 -11.34
C LYS A 41 8.48 10.27 -11.53
N PRO A 42 8.42 8.94 -11.39
CA PRO A 42 7.15 8.24 -11.50
C PRO A 42 6.12 8.83 -10.52
N PRO A 43 4.84 8.89 -10.89
CA PRO A 43 3.80 9.35 -9.99
C PRO A 43 3.81 8.51 -8.70
N PRO A 44 3.38 9.08 -7.56
CA PRO A 44 3.28 8.34 -6.33
C PRO A 44 2.34 7.14 -6.52
N PRO A 45 2.64 5.99 -5.87
CA PRO A 45 1.78 4.82 -5.99
C PRO A 45 0.41 5.12 -5.37
N HIS A 46 -0.63 4.62 -6.01
CA HIS A 46 -2.00 4.70 -5.51
C HIS A 46 -2.31 3.47 -4.68
N VAL A 47 -2.32 3.62 -3.35
CA VAL A 47 -2.50 2.50 -2.43
C VAL A 47 -3.78 2.61 -1.61
N ARG A 48 -4.30 1.45 -1.22
CA ARG A 48 -5.37 1.29 -0.24
C ARG A 48 -4.91 0.31 0.84
N ILE A 49 -5.23 0.60 2.10
CA ILE A 49 -5.04 -0.37 3.18
C ILE A 49 -6.25 -1.30 3.22
N VAL A 50 -6.03 -2.56 2.86
CA VAL A 50 -7.06 -3.60 2.83
C VAL A 50 -7.05 -4.33 4.16
N GLN A 51 -8.14 -4.24 4.91
CA GLN A 51 -8.30 -4.95 6.17
C GLN A 51 -8.47 -6.45 5.93
N LEU A 52 -7.90 -7.26 6.81
CA LEU A 52 -7.96 -8.71 6.75
C LEU A 52 -8.95 -9.25 7.80
N PRO A 53 -9.79 -10.24 7.46
CA PRO A 53 -10.63 -10.92 8.44
C PRO A 53 -9.79 -11.77 9.41
N GLY A 54 -10.28 -11.93 10.65
CA GLY A 54 -9.58 -12.67 11.71
C GLY A 54 -9.00 -14.04 11.30
N PRO A 55 -9.76 -14.89 10.58
CA PRO A 55 -9.23 -16.18 10.13
C PRO A 55 -8.00 -16.10 9.20
N VAL A 56 -7.81 -14.98 8.48
CA VAL A 56 -6.61 -14.78 7.66
C VAL A 56 -5.38 -14.57 8.54
N PHE A 57 -5.49 -13.84 9.64
CA PHE A 57 -4.39 -13.65 10.58
C PHE A 57 -3.90 -14.98 11.15
N ARG A 58 -4.84 -15.87 11.51
CA ARG A 58 -4.50 -17.21 12.01
C ARG A 58 -3.76 -18.02 10.96
N ALA A 59 -4.27 -18.09 9.73
CA ALA A 59 -3.63 -18.82 8.65
C ALA A 59 -2.20 -18.29 8.36
N LEU A 60 -2.02 -16.96 8.39
CA LEU A 60 -0.71 -16.34 8.24
C LEU A 60 0.24 -16.64 9.42
N ALA A 61 -0.27 -16.67 10.65
CA ALA A 61 0.50 -17.04 11.84
C ALA A 61 1.02 -18.49 11.78
N ASP A 62 0.23 -19.38 11.15
CA ASP A 62 0.58 -20.78 10.94
C ASP A 62 1.46 -20.98 9.67
N GLY A 63 1.73 -19.94 8.92
CA GLY A 63 2.49 -19.99 7.65
C GLY A 63 1.70 -20.60 6.49
N ASP A 64 0.39 -20.81 6.65
CA ASP A 64 -0.47 -21.38 5.61
C ASP A 64 -0.97 -20.30 4.63
N LEU A 65 -0.11 -19.97 3.68
CA LEU A 65 -0.43 -18.99 2.63
C LEU A 65 -1.64 -19.40 1.77
N ALA A 66 -1.86 -20.69 1.57
CA ALA A 66 -2.97 -21.17 0.76
C ALA A 66 -4.31 -20.93 1.47
N ALA A 67 -4.40 -21.29 2.74
CA ALA A 67 -5.58 -20.99 3.56
C ALA A 67 -5.80 -19.48 3.71
N ALA A 68 -4.73 -18.70 3.92
CA ALA A 68 -4.82 -17.24 3.99
C ALA A 68 -5.39 -16.66 2.70
N ASN A 69 -4.90 -17.07 1.53
CA ASN A 69 -5.40 -16.59 0.24
C ASN A 69 -6.85 -17.02 -0.07
N ALA A 70 -7.28 -18.18 0.43
CA ALA A 70 -8.67 -18.63 0.27
C ALA A 70 -9.69 -17.73 1.00
N LEU A 71 -9.24 -17.00 2.03
CA LEU A 71 -10.07 -16.16 2.90
C LEU A 71 -9.81 -14.66 2.73
N SER A 72 -8.69 -14.31 2.12
CA SER A 72 -8.27 -12.91 1.93
C SER A 72 -9.06 -12.23 0.81
N PRO A 73 -9.44 -10.95 0.97
CA PRO A 73 -10.07 -10.16 -0.08
C PRO A 73 -9.13 -9.79 -1.25
N VAL A 74 -7.82 -9.98 -1.07
CA VAL A 74 -6.79 -9.70 -2.07
C VAL A 74 -5.73 -10.81 -2.07
N SER A 75 -5.03 -11.01 -3.19
CA SER A 75 -3.97 -11.99 -3.27
C SER A 75 -2.76 -11.59 -2.42
N LEU A 76 -2.30 -12.52 -1.57
CA LEU A 76 -1.17 -12.33 -0.68
C LEU A 76 0.06 -13.09 -1.22
N PRO A 77 1.19 -12.42 -1.48
CA PRO A 77 2.43 -13.08 -1.83
C PRO A 77 3.09 -13.77 -0.63
N ALA A 78 4.12 -14.58 -0.90
CA ALA A 78 4.84 -15.35 0.12
C ALA A 78 5.41 -14.49 1.26
N TYR A 79 5.71 -13.24 1.01
CA TYR A 79 6.14 -12.26 2.02
C TYR A 79 5.24 -12.25 3.27
N PHE A 80 3.91 -12.37 3.09
CA PHE A 80 2.97 -12.32 4.21
C PHE A 80 3.01 -13.56 5.12
N ALA A 81 3.38 -14.71 4.58
CA ALA A 81 3.53 -15.95 5.34
C ALA A 81 4.99 -16.22 5.76
N SER A 82 5.86 -15.21 5.65
CA SER A 82 7.24 -15.31 6.12
C SER A 82 7.29 -15.57 7.65
N PRO A 83 8.16 -16.45 8.14
CA PRO A 83 8.30 -16.73 9.58
C PRO A 83 8.57 -15.49 10.44
N GLU A 84 9.20 -14.47 9.89
CA GLU A 84 9.50 -13.21 10.59
C GLU A 84 8.22 -12.46 11.03
N TRP A 85 7.07 -12.69 10.34
CA TRP A 85 5.79 -12.05 10.66
C TRP A 85 4.84 -12.92 11.47
N ALA A 86 5.20 -14.17 11.74
CA ALA A 86 4.31 -15.12 12.45
C ALA A 86 3.88 -14.61 13.83
N GLY A 87 4.79 -13.97 14.58
CA GLY A 87 4.50 -13.33 15.87
C GLY A 87 3.45 -12.21 15.71
N THR A 88 3.68 -11.30 14.76
CA THR A 88 2.73 -10.21 14.47
C THR A 88 1.35 -10.74 14.11
N TRP A 89 1.27 -11.75 13.24
CA TRP A 89 -0.04 -12.29 12.83
C TRP A 89 -0.74 -13.02 13.96
N ARG A 90 -0.01 -13.71 14.83
CA ARG A 90 -0.57 -14.35 16.04
C ARG A 90 -1.16 -13.31 16.98
N MET A 91 -0.41 -12.25 17.29
CA MET A 91 -0.89 -11.14 18.11
C MET A 91 -2.17 -10.52 17.50
N ARG A 92 -2.22 -10.28 16.19
CA ARG A 92 -3.42 -9.73 15.53
C ARG A 92 -4.60 -10.69 15.54
N SER A 93 -4.36 -12.00 15.40
CA SER A 93 -5.41 -13.03 15.53
C SER A 93 -6.03 -13.00 16.93
N GLU A 94 -5.21 -13.03 17.97
CA GLU A 94 -5.63 -12.98 19.36
C GLU A 94 -6.40 -11.69 19.69
N GLN A 95 -5.89 -10.54 19.21
CA GLN A 95 -6.52 -9.24 19.40
C GLN A 95 -7.93 -9.19 18.79
N VAL A 96 -8.09 -9.69 17.56
CA VAL A 96 -9.39 -9.71 16.87
C VAL A 96 -10.34 -10.76 17.47
N GLU A 97 -9.83 -11.85 18.04
CA GLU A 97 -10.64 -12.82 18.78
C GLU A 97 -11.20 -12.25 20.08
N GLN A 98 -10.38 -11.45 20.78
CA GLN A 98 -10.80 -10.79 22.03
C GLN A 98 -11.74 -9.61 21.76
N ASP A 99 -11.47 -8.83 20.73
CA ASP A 99 -12.28 -7.71 20.27
C ASP A 99 -12.45 -7.73 18.75
N PRO A 100 -13.55 -8.27 18.20
CA PRO A 100 -13.79 -8.31 16.76
C PRO A 100 -13.83 -6.93 16.08
N ALA A 101 -14.14 -5.84 16.83
CA ALA A 101 -14.16 -4.50 16.29
C ALA A 101 -12.74 -4.00 15.96
N SER A 102 -11.72 -4.54 16.61
CA SER A 102 -10.33 -4.22 16.34
C SER A 102 -9.87 -4.60 14.92
N ALA A 103 -10.55 -5.58 14.27
CA ALA A 103 -10.24 -5.98 12.90
C ALA A 103 -10.27 -4.81 11.88
N ALA A 104 -11.09 -3.80 12.15
CA ALA A 104 -11.15 -2.62 11.32
C ALA A 104 -9.93 -1.70 11.46
N TRP A 105 -9.14 -1.85 12.53
CA TRP A 105 -8.04 -0.97 12.87
C TRP A 105 -6.67 -1.58 12.63
N VAL A 106 -6.52 -2.84 13.02
CA VAL A 106 -5.21 -3.51 13.03
C VAL A 106 -4.59 -3.66 11.65
N THR A 107 -3.39 -4.15 11.63
CA THR A 107 -2.55 -4.33 10.44
C THR A 107 -3.30 -4.98 9.28
N GLY A 108 -3.36 -4.29 8.15
CA GLY A 108 -3.88 -4.76 6.88
C GLY A 108 -2.80 -4.81 5.80
N VAL A 109 -3.23 -4.97 4.56
CA VAL A 109 -2.37 -5.06 3.37
C VAL A 109 -2.22 -3.70 2.72
N ILE A 110 -1.01 -3.29 2.39
CA ILE A 110 -0.76 -2.19 1.46
C ILE A 110 -1.00 -2.74 0.05
N TRP A 111 -2.15 -2.39 -0.52
CA TRP A 111 -2.57 -2.83 -1.84
C TRP A 111 -2.36 -1.75 -2.88
N ASP A 112 -1.54 -2.03 -3.89
CA ASP A 112 -1.40 -1.15 -5.05
C ASP A 112 -2.59 -1.38 -5.99
N GLU A 113 -3.45 -0.37 -6.12
CA GLU A 113 -4.67 -0.46 -6.93
C GLU A 113 -4.40 -0.42 -8.43
N GLN A 114 -3.26 0.10 -8.86
CA GLN A 114 -2.88 0.14 -10.27
C GLN A 114 -2.24 -1.18 -10.72
N GLN A 115 -1.34 -1.72 -9.91
CA GLN A 115 -0.65 -2.97 -10.23
C GLN A 115 -1.41 -4.21 -9.75
N GLN A 116 -2.45 -4.04 -8.92
CA GLN A 116 -3.24 -5.12 -8.34
C GLN A 116 -2.36 -6.12 -7.56
N VAL A 117 -1.48 -5.60 -6.70
CA VAL A 117 -0.51 -6.39 -5.93
C VAL A 117 -0.41 -5.90 -4.48
N ALA A 118 -0.21 -6.85 -3.57
CA ALA A 118 0.12 -6.58 -2.17
C ALA A 118 1.62 -6.32 -2.05
N VAL A 119 1.99 -5.13 -1.56
CA VAL A 119 3.38 -4.65 -1.52
C VAL A 119 3.94 -4.51 -0.11
N GLY A 120 3.14 -4.84 0.90
CA GLY A 120 3.51 -4.73 2.30
C GLY A 120 2.31 -4.72 3.22
N ARG A 121 2.54 -4.42 4.48
CA ARG A 121 1.54 -4.36 5.53
C ARG A 121 1.55 -3.00 6.22
N ALA A 122 0.38 -2.50 6.61
CA ALA A 122 0.25 -1.28 7.38
C ALA A 122 -1.09 -1.25 8.11
N GLY A 123 -1.16 -0.53 9.21
CA GLY A 123 -2.38 -0.38 10.00
C GLY A 123 -2.10 0.31 11.31
N TYR A 124 -3.08 0.30 12.19
CA TYR A 124 -2.86 0.72 13.56
C TYR A 124 -2.58 -0.48 14.46
N HIS A 125 -2.04 -0.24 15.64
CA HIS A 125 -1.85 -1.28 16.63
C HIS A 125 -3.17 -1.72 17.29
N GLY A 126 -4.20 -0.89 17.19
CA GLY A 126 -5.55 -1.14 17.69
C GLY A 126 -6.50 0.02 17.40
N PRO A 127 -7.75 -0.05 17.91
CA PRO A 127 -8.66 1.08 17.93
C PRO A 127 -8.09 2.22 18.80
N PRO A 128 -8.64 3.44 18.69
CA PRO A 128 -8.23 4.55 19.55
C PRO A 128 -8.36 4.20 21.01
N ASP A 129 -7.33 4.52 21.78
CA ASP A 129 -7.36 4.40 23.23
C ASP A 129 -8.32 5.44 23.87
N PRO A 130 -8.54 5.41 25.20
CA PRO A 130 -9.40 6.37 25.88
C PRO A 130 -8.97 7.84 25.73
N SER A 131 -7.71 8.11 25.38
CA SER A 131 -7.21 9.47 25.10
C SER A 131 -7.46 9.88 23.64
N GLY A 132 -7.85 8.95 22.78
CA GLY A 132 -8.01 9.14 21.34
C GLY A 132 -6.70 8.98 20.56
N MET A 133 -5.72 8.27 21.12
CA MET A 133 -4.47 7.98 20.42
C MET A 133 -4.59 6.68 19.62
N VAL A 134 -4.04 6.68 18.41
CA VAL A 134 -3.77 5.48 17.59
C VAL A 134 -2.30 5.42 17.22
N GLU A 135 -1.74 4.22 17.22
CA GLU A 135 -0.35 4.00 16.83
C GLU A 135 -0.25 3.30 15.49
N ILE A 136 0.56 3.85 14.57
CA ILE A 136 0.76 3.34 13.21
C ILE A 136 1.97 2.43 13.16
N GLY A 137 1.80 1.24 12.52
CA GLY A 137 2.89 0.39 12.07
C GLY A 137 2.80 0.10 10.58
N TYR A 138 3.95 0.05 9.90
CA TYR A 138 4.03 -0.33 8.48
C TYR A 138 5.35 -1.03 8.16
N ALA A 139 5.30 -1.94 7.20
CA ALA A 139 6.47 -2.55 6.59
C ALA A 139 6.21 -2.82 5.11
N VAL A 140 7.15 -2.42 4.26
CA VAL A 140 7.10 -2.67 2.80
C VAL A 140 7.99 -3.86 2.48
N ASP A 141 7.44 -4.79 1.71
CA ASP A 141 8.19 -5.93 1.17
C ASP A 141 9.48 -5.42 0.50
N PRO A 142 10.65 -6.00 0.82
CA PRO A 142 11.94 -5.60 0.27
C PRO A 142 11.96 -5.39 -1.25
N GLU A 143 11.22 -6.22 -2.01
CA GLU A 143 11.12 -6.10 -3.47
C GLU A 143 10.43 -4.80 -3.95
N TYR A 144 9.62 -4.18 -3.08
CA TYR A 144 8.86 -2.97 -3.40
C TYR A 144 9.39 -1.71 -2.72
N ARG A 145 10.48 -1.81 -1.95
CA ARG A 145 11.09 -0.65 -1.27
C ARG A 145 11.58 0.40 -2.26
N ARG A 146 11.75 1.64 -1.79
CA ARG A 146 12.25 2.80 -2.55
C ARG A 146 11.37 3.24 -3.73
N ARG A 147 10.11 2.79 -3.76
CA ARG A 147 9.11 3.15 -4.77
C ARG A 147 8.00 4.05 -4.22
N GLY A 148 8.13 4.55 -2.98
CA GLY A 148 7.15 5.47 -2.37
C GLY A 148 6.02 4.80 -1.59
N TYR A 149 5.94 3.48 -1.50
CA TYR A 149 4.84 2.75 -0.85
C TYR A 149 4.72 3.04 0.65
N ALA A 150 5.83 3.17 1.39
CA ALA A 150 5.77 3.53 2.81
C ALA A 150 5.14 4.91 3.02
N ARG A 151 5.48 5.89 2.17
CA ARG A 151 4.88 7.22 2.17
C ARG A 151 3.39 7.16 1.88
N ALA A 152 2.99 6.48 0.81
CA ALA A 152 1.59 6.37 0.43
C ALA A 152 0.76 5.66 1.51
N ALA A 153 1.31 4.63 2.17
CA ALA A 153 0.66 3.95 3.28
C ALA A 153 0.49 4.87 4.51
N LEU A 154 1.55 5.60 4.89
CA LEU A 154 1.49 6.57 5.98
C LEU A 154 0.43 7.65 5.70
N GLU A 155 0.43 8.23 4.49
CA GLU A 155 -0.56 9.24 4.07
C GLU A 155 -2.00 8.68 4.12
N ALA A 156 -2.22 7.44 3.68
CA ALA A 156 -3.52 6.79 3.74
C ALA A 156 -4.00 6.62 5.19
N LEU A 157 -3.11 6.23 6.10
CA LEU A 157 -3.42 6.07 7.53
C LEU A 157 -3.66 7.44 8.20
N LEU A 158 -2.81 8.44 7.97
CA LEU A 158 -3.04 9.80 8.49
C LEU A 158 -4.37 10.39 8.01
N ALA A 159 -4.68 10.23 6.72
CA ALA A 159 -5.95 10.68 6.16
C ALA A 159 -7.15 9.92 6.74
N ARG A 160 -7.00 8.64 7.09
CA ARG A 160 -8.03 7.89 7.81
C ARG A 160 -8.17 8.39 9.24
N ALA A 161 -7.09 8.49 10.00
CA ALA A 161 -7.09 9.01 11.37
C ALA A 161 -7.82 10.35 11.48
N ALA A 162 -7.55 11.27 10.55
CA ALA A 162 -8.18 12.59 10.50
C ALA A 162 -9.70 12.57 10.24
N ARG A 163 -10.23 11.48 9.68
CA ARG A 163 -11.67 11.31 9.43
C ARG A 163 -12.42 10.63 10.57
N GLU A 164 -11.70 10.02 11.51
CA GLU A 164 -12.28 9.30 12.65
C GLU A 164 -12.46 10.28 13.83
N PRO A 165 -13.71 10.62 14.22
CA PRO A 165 -13.95 11.66 15.22
C PRO A 165 -13.35 11.38 16.61
N GLN A 166 -13.13 10.10 16.90
CA GLN A 166 -12.52 9.64 18.15
C GLN A 166 -11.01 9.70 18.17
N VAL A 167 -10.35 9.90 17.01
CA VAL A 167 -8.88 9.99 16.93
C VAL A 167 -8.46 11.44 17.07
N ARG A 168 -7.55 11.69 18.02
CA ARG A 168 -6.95 13.00 18.31
C ARG A 168 -5.48 13.01 17.98
N THR A 169 -4.78 11.92 18.32
CA THR A 169 -3.33 11.81 18.21
C THR A 169 -2.96 10.57 17.41
N VAL A 170 -2.00 10.73 16.51
CA VAL A 170 -1.35 9.62 15.81
C VAL A 170 0.07 9.49 16.33
N ARG A 171 0.43 8.27 16.75
CA ARG A 171 1.75 7.90 17.26
C ARG A 171 2.48 7.01 16.25
N VAL A 172 3.79 7.11 16.23
CA VAL A 172 4.73 6.13 15.67
C VAL A 172 5.85 5.91 16.67
N SER A 173 6.23 4.64 16.88
CA SER A 173 7.41 4.27 17.66
C SER A 173 8.48 3.79 16.69
N ILE A 174 9.68 4.34 16.80
CA ILE A 174 10.76 4.16 15.82
C ILE A 174 12.06 3.83 16.55
N SER A 175 12.64 2.68 16.24
CA SER A 175 13.98 2.33 16.72
C SER A 175 15.01 3.36 16.22
N PRO A 176 15.99 3.79 17.06
CA PRO A 176 16.97 4.82 16.70
C PRO A 176 17.77 4.57 15.41
N ASP A 177 17.97 3.31 15.05
CA ASP A 177 18.66 2.91 13.81
C ASP A 177 17.75 2.87 12.58
N ASN A 178 16.45 2.99 12.75
CA ASN A 178 15.50 3.03 11.63
C ASN A 178 15.38 4.46 11.06
N THR A 179 16.49 4.97 10.54
CA THR A 179 16.58 6.33 9.97
C THR A 179 15.59 6.54 8.82
N ALA A 180 15.26 5.48 8.06
CA ALA A 180 14.32 5.59 6.95
C ALA A 180 12.89 5.90 7.42
N SER A 181 12.43 5.31 8.52
CA SER A 181 11.14 5.62 9.12
C SER A 181 11.14 6.99 9.79
N PHE A 182 12.22 7.36 10.49
CA PHE A 182 12.39 8.68 11.05
C PHE A 182 12.35 9.79 9.98
N ASP A 183 13.15 9.65 8.91
CA ASP A 183 13.17 10.60 7.80
C ASP A 183 11.80 10.75 7.12
N LEU A 184 11.02 9.69 7.10
CA LEU A 184 9.67 9.75 6.57
C LEU A 184 8.74 10.48 7.55
N ALA A 185 8.68 10.07 8.82
CA ALA A 185 7.78 10.64 9.82
C ALA A 185 8.05 12.13 10.05
N SER A 186 9.33 12.56 10.08
CA SER A 186 9.71 13.96 10.27
C SER A 186 9.10 14.91 9.24
N GLN A 187 8.84 14.44 8.01
CA GLN A 187 8.21 15.23 6.95
C GLN A 187 6.72 15.51 7.21
N TYR A 188 6.10 14.77 8.12
CA TYR A 188 4.67 14.91 8.48
C TYR A 188 4.46 15.62 9.82
N GLY A 189 5.51 16.20 10.38
CA GLY A 189 5.42 17.04 11.59
C GLY A 189 5.21 16.25 12.87
N PHE A 190 5.56 14.98 12.87
CA PHE A 190 5.68 14.21 14.11
C PHE A 190 6.75 14.82 15.01
N ALA A 191 6.43 15.00 16.29
CA ALA A 191 7.31 15.53 17.31
C ALA A 191 7.66 14.43 18.31
N GLU A 192 8.90 14.37 18.73
CA GLU A 192 9.35 13.47 19.79
C GLU A 192 8.67 13.81 21.11
N VAL A 193 8.09 12.81 21.77
CA VAL A 193 7.37 12.97 23.04
C VAL A 193 7.92 12.06 24.15
N GLY A 194 8.80 11.11 23.84
CA GLY A 194 9.41 10.22 24.82
C GLY A 194 10.08 9.02 24.17
N GLU A 195 10.37 8.05 25.02
CA GLU A 195 10.97 6.77 24.63
C GLU A 195 10.29 5.63 25.36
N GLN A 196 10.37 4.43 24.80
CA GLN A 196 9.90 3.19 25.42
C GLN A 196 10.86 2.06 25.13
N TRP A 197 10.78 0.99 25.92
CA TRP A 197 11.47 -0.26 25.65
C TRP A 197 10.45 -1.29 25.18
N ASP A 198 10.66 -1.80 23.98
CA ASP A 198 9.91 -2.92 23.43
C ASP A 198 10.71 -4.22 23.63
N ASP A 199 10.04 -5.32 24.00
CA ASP A 199 10.70 -6.60 24.30
C ASP A 199 11.29 -7.29 23.06
N GLU A 200 10.77 -6.96 21.85
CA GLU A 200 11.23 -7.52 20.57
C GLU A 200 12.19 -6.55 19.85
N ASP A 201 11.83 -5.25 19.79
CA ASP A 201 12.52 -4.24 18.99
C ASP A 201 13.52 -3.39 19.81
N GLY A 202 13.51 -3.52 21.16
CA GLY A 202 14.42 -2.79 22.06
C GLY A 202 13.98 -1.33 22.30
N LEU A 203 14.95 -0.41 22.32
CA LEU A 203 14.66 1.01 22.52
C LEU A 203 13.95 1.59 21.30
N GLU A 204 12.82 2.24 21.53
CA GLU A 204 12.09 3.00 20.54
C GLU A 204 11.86 4.45 21.00
N ILE A 205 11.99 5.39 20.08
CA ILE A 205 11.62 6.79 20.29
C ILE A 205 10.18 7.00 19.83
N ILE A 206 9.38 7.61 20.69
CA ILE A 206 7.96 7.86 20.47
C ILE A 206 7.79 9.24 19.84
N TYR A 207 7.10 9.27 18.69
CA TYR A 207 6.74 10.50 18.00
C TYR A 207 5.23 10.61 17.84
N GLU A 208 4.68 11.81 18.04
CA GLU A 208 3.24 12.07 17.93
C GLU A 208 2.94 13.26 17.04
N VAL A 209 1.74 13.23 16.46
CA VAL A 209 1.17 14.33 15.68
C VAL A 209 -0.33 14.42 15.90
N ASP A 210 -0.88 15.64 15.89
CA ASP A 210 -2.32 15.89 15.93
C ASP A 210 -3.00 15.37 14.64
N ALA A 211 -4.00 14.50 14.79
CA ALA A 211 -4.73 13.91 13.67
C ALA A 211 -5.52 14.97 12.87
N GLY A 212 -6.02 16.01 13.52
CA GLY A 212 -6.78 17.10 12.89
C GLY A 212 -5.98 17.87 11.84
N ARG A 213 -4.64 17.83 11.94
CA ARG A 213 -3.75 18.45 10.95
C ARG A 213 -3.93 17.91 9.53
N TYR A 214 -4.44 16.69 9.38
CA TYR A 214 -4.64 16.01 8.10
C TYR A 214 -6.10 15.98 7.65
N GLN A 215 -6.98 16.70 8.34
CA GLN A 215 -8.32 16.95 7.82
C GLN A 215 -8.17 17.74 6.53
N SER A 216 -8.47 17.12 5.41
CA SER A 216 -8.46 17.79 4.12
C SER A 216 -9.29 19.05 4.22
N SER A 217 -8.72 20.19 3.84
CA SER A 217 -9.42 21.46 3.65
C SER A 217 -10.46 21.31 2.51
N ARG A 218 -11.56 20.62 2.81
CA ARG A 218 -12.76 20.54 1.98
C ARG A 218 -13.65 21.77 2.19
N SER A 219 -13.07 22.95 2.30
CA SER A 219 -13.87 24.17 2.37
C SER A 219 -13.15 25.31 1.70
N SER A 220 -13.13 25.28 0.37
CA SER A 220 -13.07 26.47 -0.46
C SER A 220 -13.23 26.09 -1.93
N ARG A 221 -14.43 25.64 -2.29
CA ARG A 221 -14.98 25.92 -3.61
C ARG A 221 -16.13 26.88 -3.35
N PRO A 222 -16.00 28.15 -3.63
CA PRO A 222 -17.17 29.05 -3.76
C PRO A 222 -17.96 28.61 -4.99
N ASP A 223 -19.28 28.61 -4.85
CA ASP A 223 -20.27 28.42 -5.90
C ASP A 223 -20.03 29.32 -7.11
#